data_aa47235801353748ed2ef4c0be886671
#
_entry.id   aa47235801353748ed2ef4c0be886671
#
_cell.length_a   1.000
_cell.length_b   1.000
_cell.length_c   1.000
_cell.angle_alpha   90.00
_cell.angle_beta   90.00
_cell.angle_gamma   90.00
#
_symmetry.space_group_name_H-M   'P 1'
#
loop_
_entity.id
_entity.type
_entity.pdbx_description
1 polymer ?
#
loop_
_entity_poly.entity_id
_entity_poly.type
_entity_poly.pdbx_seq_one_letter_code
_entity_poly.pdbx_strand_id
1 'polypeptide(L)'
;MFFTPSNEKRGCFRITTKYPTSSGTDEYIGTLDPDELDAAILSLEKILNDIIPNSVETYTEVNYKTRDGVTIGTYWNEKKKEWTLFVKTKSYTSRSMSTFKVDEITTLVNNLKAAKQMIVEKTK
;
A
#
# COMPACT_ATOMS: atom_id res chain seq x y z
N MET A 1 1.74 -5.55 -8.98
CA MET A 1 2.09 -5.49 -7.57
C MET A 1 1.74 -6.80 -6.89
N PHE A 2 2.62 -7.29 -6.06
CA PHE A 2 2.42 -8.56 -5.36
C PHE A 2 2.54 -8.37 -3.86
N PHE A 3 1.70 -9.08 -3.10
CA PHE A 3 1.72 -9.08 -1.65
C PHE A 3 2.13 -10.47 -1.17
N THR A 4 3.25 -10.55 -0.46
CA THR A 4 3.79 -11.84 -0.01
C THR A 4 4.30 -11.71 1.44
N PRO A 5 3.83 -12.56 2.37
CA PRO A 5 4.42 -12.60 3.71
C PRO A 5 5.86 -13.11 3.63
N SER A 6 6.73 -12.58 4.46
CA SER A 6 8.10 -13.05 4.55
C SER A 6 8.16 -14.36 5.31
N ASN A 7 9.13 -15.23 4.94
CA ASN A 7 9.41 -16.47 5.66
C ASN A 7 10.41 -16.30 6.80
N GLU A 8 10.83 -15.06 7.09
CA GLU A 8 11.72 -14.77 8.20
C GLU A 8 11.03 -15.05 9.54
N LYS A 9 11.83 -15.43 10.57
CA LYS A 9 11.29 -15.78 11.90
C LYS A 9 10.42 -14.70 12.51
N ARG A 10 10.79 -13.44 12.37
CA ARG A 10 10.02 -12.32 12.91
C ARG A 10 8.77 -11.99 12.10
N GLY A 11 8.69 -12.54 10.88
CA GLY A 11 7.62 -12.26 9.95
C GLY A 11 7.59 -10.81 9.50
N CYS A 12 7.34 -10.59 8.23
CA CYS A 12 7.07 -9.26 7.70
C CYS A 12 6.22 -9.40 6.45
N PHE A 13 5.57 -8.31 6.07
CA PHE A 13 4.80 -8.26 4.83
C PHE A 13 5.65 -7.60 3.76
N ARG A 14 5.81 -8.30 2.63
CA ARG A 14 6.60 -7.81 1.51
C ARG A 14 5.69 -7.36 0.38
N ILE A 15 5.96 -6.16 -0.14
CA ILE A 15 5.26 -5.65 -1.32
C ILE A 15 6.28 -5.51 -2.44
N THR A 16 5.96 -6.07 -3.61
CA THR A 16 6.79 -5.94 -4.81
C THR A 16 6.02 -5.14 -5.85
N THR A 17 6.64 -4.08 -6.37
CA THR A 17 6.12 -3.34 -7.51
C THR A 17 7.04 -3.55 -8.70
N LYS A 18 6.45 -3.62 -9.90
CA LYS A 18 7.18 -3.88 -11.12
C LYS A 18 7.00 -2.73 -12.12
N TYR A 19 8.08 -2.38 -12.79
CA TYR A 19 8.08 -1.35 -13.80
C TYR A 19 8.69 -1.91 -15.10
N PRO A 20 7.91 -2.01 -16.20
CA PRO A 20 8.43 -2.53 -17.47
C PRO A 20 9.48 -1.58 -18.06
N THR A 21 10.58 -2.16 -18.58
CA THR A 21 11.63 -1.41 -19.27
C THR A 21 11.91 -2.06 -20.62
N SER A 22 12.70 -1.39 -21.45
CA SER A 22 13.08 -1.91 -22.77
C SER A 22 13.91 -3.19 -22.70
N SER A 23 14.62 -3.41 -21.58
CA SER A 23 15.51 -4.57 -21.39
C SER A 23 14.93 -5.62 -20.43
N GLY A 24 13.69 -5.43 -19.94
CA GLY A 24 13.06 -6.36 -19.02
C GLY A 24 12.11 -5.67 -18.07
N THR A 25 12.16 -6.06 -16.80
CA THR A 25 11.29 -5.49 -15.77
C THR A 25 12.12 -5.15 -14.54
N ASP A 26 12.02 -3.92 -14.07
CA ASP A 26 12.60 -3.52 -12.79
C ASP A 26 11.65 -3.87 -11.67
N GLU A 27 12.17 -4.41 -10.59
CA GLU A 27 11.39 -4.73 -9.40
C GLU A 27 11.82 -3.86 -8.23
N TYR A 28 10.85 -3.39 -7.47
CA TYR A 28 11.08 -2.63 -6.25
C TYR A 28 10.37 -3.32 -5.11
N ILE A 29 11.08 -3.60 -4.03
CA ILE A 29 10.57 -4.35 -2.90
C ILE A 29 10.58 -3.47 -1.66
N GLY A 30 9.44 -3.40 -0.99
CA GLY A 30 9.30 -2.74 0.30
C GLY A 30 8.75 -3.71 1.33
N THR A 31 8.97 -3.43 2.60
CA THR A 31 8.50 -4.27 3.69
C THR A 31 7.74 -3.49 4.74
N LEU A 32 6.79 -4.16 5.37
CA LEU A 32 6.09 -3.68 6.55
C LEU A 32 6.33 -4.68 7.67
N ASP A 33 6.81 -4.18 8.81
CA ASP A 33 6.96 -5.01 10.00
C ASP A 33 5.56 -5.27 10.63
N PRO A 34 5.43 -6.29 11.49
CA PRO A 34 4.12 -6.64 12.07
C PRO A 34 3.41 -5.47 12.76
N ASP A 35 4.13 -4.61 13.46
CA ASP A 35 3.54 -3.44 14.12
C ASP A 35 3.04 -2.41 13.09
N GLU A 36 3.68 -2.33 11.94
CA GLU A 36 3.28 -1.41 10.87
C GLU A 36 2.05 -1.89 10.11
N LEU A 37 1.81 -3.20 10.09
CA LEU A 37 0.59 -3.75 9.45
C LEU A 37 -0.67 -3.22 10.13
N ASP A 38 -0.69 -3.17 11.45
CA ASP A 38 -1.84 -2.61 12.17
C ASP A 38 -2.09 -1.15 11.82
N ALA A 39 -1.03 -0.35 11.81
CA ALA A 39 -1.13 1.07 11.48
C ALA A 39 -1.58 1.28 10.03
N ALA A 40 -1.06 0.47 9.10
CA ALA A 40 -1.45 0.54 7.70
C ALA A 40 -2.93 0.18 7.51
N ILE A 41 -3.40 -0.88 8.16
CA ILE A 41 -4.81 -1.29 8.10
C ILE A 41 -5.72 -0.18 8.63
N LEU A 42 -5.39 0.38 9.80
CA LEU A 42 -6.17 1.46 10.39
C LEU A 42 -6.19 2.70 9.48
N SER A 43 -5.06 3.04 8.88
CA SER A 43 -4.96 4.18 7.97
C SER A 43 -5.84 3.98 6.73
N LEU A 44 -5.82 2.77 6.14
CA LEU A 44 -6.64 2.47 4.97
C LEU A 44 -8.13 2.44 5.31
N GLU A 45 -8.50 1.90 6.47
CA GLU A 45 -9.90 1.90 6.91
C GLU A 45 -10.42 3.33 7.12
N LYS A 46 -9.58 4.20 7.67
CA LYS A 46 -9.92 5.61 7.84
C LYS A 46 -10.07 6.31 6.50
N ILE A 47 -9.20 6.00 5.53
CA ILE A 47 -9.34 6.52 4.17
C ILE A 47 -10.66 6.08 3.56
N LEU A 48 -11.00 4.80 3.68
CA LEU A 48 -12.22 4.25 3.13
C LEU A 48 -13.47 4.92 3.74
N ASN A 49 -13.49 5.10 5.04
CA ASN A 49 -14.68 5.55 5.76
C ASN A 49 -14.83 7.07 5.80
N ASP A 50 -13.72 7.82 5.92
CA ASP A 50 -13.75 9.25 6.19
C ASP A 50 -13.31 10.13 5.00
N ILE A 51 -12.47 9.59 4.11
CA ILE A 51 -11.87 10.37 3.03
C ILE A 51 -12.59 10.13 1.70
N ILE A 52 -12.70 8.87 1.28
CA ILE A 52 -13.26 8.50 -0.03
C ILE A 52 -14.70 8.97 -0.22
N PRO A 53 -15.61 8.94 0.79
CA PRO A 53 -16.95 9.43 0.61
C PRO A 53 -17.07 10.93 0.33
N ASN A 54 -16.00 11.69 0.53
CA ASN A 54 -15.99 13.14 0.38
C ASN A 54 -15.18 13.55 -0.86
N SER A 55 -15.64 14.59 -1.55
CA SER A 55 -14.88 15.20 -2.63
C SER A 55 -14.12 16.42 -2.11
N VAL A 56 -13.04 16.79 -2.81
CA VAL A 56 -12.27 17.99 -2.50
C VAL A 56 -12.12 18.84 -3.76
N GLU A 57 -11.78 20.12 -3.59
CA GLU A 57 -11.69 21.04 -4.73
C GLU A 57 -10.28 21.10 -5.32
N THR A 58 -9.26 20.80 -4.51
CA THR A 58 -7.86 20.88 -4.91
C THR A 58 -7.17 19.56 -4.65
N TYR A 59 -5.97 19.40 -5.22
CA TYR A 59 -5.16 18.22 -4.98
C TYR A 59 -4.97 17.99 -3.49
N THR A 60 -5.27 16.77 -3.06
CA THR A 60 -5.12 16.36 -1.66
C THR A 60 -4.58 14.94 -1.64
N GLU A 61 -3.61 14.68 -0.79
CA GLU A 61 -3.03 13.36 -0.60
C GLU A 61 -3.07 12.97 0.87
N VAL A 62 -3.50 11.74 1.14
CA VAL A 62 -3.51 11.17 2.49
C VAL A 62 -2.76 9.85 2.41
N ASN A 63 -1.71 9.69 3.21
CA ASN A 63 -0.89 8.50 3.13
C ASN A 63 -0.35 8.05 4.48
N TYR A 64 0.11 6.79 4.52
CA TYR A 64 0.86 6.19 5.61
C TYR A 64 2.21 5.73 5.06
N LYS A 65 3.28 6.08 5.76
CA LYS A 65 4.65 5.75 5.34
C LYS A 65 5.31 4.87 6.38
N THR A 66 5.92 3.78 5.93
CA THR A 66 6.63 2.83 6.80
C THR A 66 8.09 3.22 6.98
N ARG A 67 8.76 2.54 7.93
CA ARG A 67 10.18 2.74 8.17
C ARG A 67 11.04 2.38 6.97
N ASP A 68 10.64 1.38 6.17
CA ASP A 68 11.34 0.98 4.95
C ASP A 68 11.05 1.88 3.75
N GLY A 69 10.21 2.90 3.93
CA GLY A 69 9.90 3.85 2.87
C GLY A 69 8.71 3.46 1.99
N VAL A 70 7.94 2.44 2.36
CA VAL A 70 6.69 2.12 1.67
C VAL A 70 5.67 3.19 2.01
N THR A 71 5.03 3.75 0.99
CA THR A 71 3.96 4.73 1.14
C THR A 71 2.68 4.14 0.58
N ILE A 72 1.62 4.11 1.38
CA ILE A 72 0.30 3.62 0.99
C ILE A 72 -0.70 4.72 1.25
N GLY A 73 -1.52 5.04 0.26
CA GLY A 73 -2.49 6.11 0.46
C GLY A 73 -3.38 6.35 -0.73
N THR A 74 -3.97 7.53 -0.73
CA THR A 74 -4.85 7.98 -1.80
C THR A 74 -4.57 9.43 -2.12
N TYR A 75 -4.80 9.81 -3.37
CA TYR A 75 -4.73 11.20 -3.80
C TYR A 75 -5.95 11.55 -4.64
N TRP A 76 -6.30 12.84 -4.62
CA TRP A 76 -7.40 13.35 -5.43
C TRP A 76 -6.92 13.61 -6.85
N ASN A 77 -7.53 12.91 -7.82
CA ASN A 77 -7.25 13.11 -9.23
C ASN A 77 -8.16 14.23 -9.75
N GLU A 78 -7.58 15.42 -9.95
CA GLU A 78 -8.35 16.60 -10.36
C GLU A 78 -8.97 16.46 -11.75
N LYS A 79 -8.32 15.73 -12.65
CA LYS A 79 -8.83 15.54 -14.02
C LYS A 79 -10.05 14.64 -14.04
N LYS A 80 -10.02 13.55 -13.30
CA LYS A 80 -11.11 12.57 -13.24
C LYS A 80 -12.10 12.87 -12.13
N LYS A 81 -11.76 13.78 -11.22
CA LYS A 81 -12.56 14.13 -10.04
C LYS A 81 -12.91 12.91 -9.21
N GLU A 82 -11.89 12.10 -8.93
CA GLU A 82 -12.02 10.90 -8.13
C GLU A 82 -10.76 10.65 -7.31
N TRP A 83 -10.89 9.86 -6.26
CA TRP A 83 -9.75 9.40 -5.48
C TRP A 83 -9.07 8.25 -6.20
N THR A 84 -7.73 8.23 -6.15
CA THR A 84 -6.91 7.13 -6.68
C THR A 84 -6.08 6.56 -5.56
N LEU A 85 -6.15 5.25 -5.37
CA LEU A 85 -5.35 4.54 -4.39
C LEU A 85 -3.94 4.29 -4.96
N PHE A 86 -2.91 4.38 -4.14
CA PHE A 86 -1.55 4.09 -4.59
C PHE A 86 -0.73 3.37 -3.53
N VAL A 87 0.26 2.62 -4.01
CA VAL A 87 1.32 2.02 -3.18
C VAL A 87 2.65 2.34 -3.87
N LYS A 88 3.58 2.88 -3.10
CA LYS A 88 4.92 3.20 -3.57
C LYS A 88 5.93 2.51 -2.65
N THR A 89 6.69 1.54 -3.20
CA THR A 89 7.58 0.72 -2.37
C THR A 89 8.89 1.39 -2.02
N LYS A 90 9.36 2.34 -2.84
CA LYS A 90 10.59 3.09 -2.56
C LYS A 90 10.35 4.58 -2.74
N SER A 91 10.65 5.36 -1.72
CA SER A 91 10.39 6.79 -1.70
C SER A 91 11.21 7.58 -2.71
N TYR A 92 12.35 7.04 -3.15
CA TYR A 92 13.27 7.76 -4.04
C TYR A 92 12.92 7.66 -5.53
N THR A 93 11.96 6.83 -5.92
CA THR A 93 11.61 6.68 -7.34
C THR A 93 10.11 6.47 -7.56
N SER A 94 9.54 7.25 -8.48
CA SER A 94 8.15 7.09 -8.91
C SER A 94 7.89 5.79 -9.66
N ARG A 95 8.93 5.14 -10.18
CA ARG A 95 8.80 3.84 -10.87
C ARG A 95 8.32 2.74 -9.93
N SER A 96 8.50 2.91 -8.62
CA SER A 96 8.04 1.95 -7.63
C SER A 96 6.57 2.13 -7.26
N MET A 97 5.88 3.11 -7.84
CA MET A 97 4.49 3.40 -7.53
C MET A 97 3.53 2.62 -8.43
N SER A 98 2.52 2.01 -7.82
CA SER A 98 1.39 1.40 -8.51
C SER A 98 0.11 2.09 -8.07
N THR A 99 -0.81 2.32 -9.02
CA THR A 99 -2.08 2.97 -8.74
C THR A 99 -3.23 2.00 -8.95
N PHE A 100 -4.32 2.23 -8.22
CA PHE A 100 -5.51 1.38 -8.24
C PHE A 100 -6.75 2.23 -8.18
N LYS A 101 -7.88 1.65 -8.59
CA LYS A 101 -9.18 2.27 -8.35
C LYS A 101 -9.50 2.17 -6.86
N VAL A 102 -10.25 3.16 -6.35
CA VAL A 102 -10.58 3.19 -4.91
C VAL A 102 -11.44 2.01 -4.47
N ASP A 103 -12.18 1.40 -5.38
CA ASP A 103 -12.98 0.21 -5.05
C ASP A 103 -12.10 -1.01 -4.72
N GLU A 104 -10.81 -0.97 -5.05
CA GLU A 104 -9.86 -2.02 -4.70
C GLU A 104 -9.28 -1.89 -3.28
N ILE A 105 -9.63 -0.81 -2.56
CA ILE A 105 -9.11 -0.59 -1.21
C ILE A 105 -9.50 -1.73 -0.24
N THR A 106 -10.72 -2.25 -0.38
CA THR A 106 -11.18 -3.36 0.46
C THR A 106 -10.33 -4.60 0.23
N THR A 107 -9.97 -4.89 -1.02
CA THR A 107 -9.09 -6.01 -1.35
C THR A 107 -7.72 -5.83 -0.71
N LEU A 108 -7.15 -4.63 -0.78
CA LEU A 108 -5.87 -4.33 -0.15
C LEU A 108 -5.92 -4.51 1.36
N VAL A 109 -6.96 -3.97 2.02
CA VAL A 109 -7.15 -4.12 3.46
C VAL A 109 -7.25 -5.60 3.84
N ASN A 110 -8.02 -6.39 3.09
CA ASN A 110 -8.19 -7.81 3.35
C ASN A 110 -6.86 -8.57 3.18
N ASN A 111 -6.05 -8.22 2.19
CA ASN A 111 -4.73 -8.80 2.00
C ASN A 111 -3.81 -8.52 3.19
N LEU A 112 -3.83 -7.29 3.70
CA LEU A 112 -3.03 -6.93 4.87
C LEU A 112 -3.49 -7.66 6.13
N LYS A 113 -4.81 -7.80 6.32
CA LYS A 113 -5.36 -8.56 7.45
C LYS A 113 -5.00 -10.03 7.37
N ALA A 114 -5.05 -10.63 6.18
CA ALA A 114 -4.64 -12.01 5.97
C ALA A 114 -3.15 -12.22 6.26
N ALA A 115 -2.30 -11.30 5.82
CA ALA A 115 -0.87 -11.34 6.10
C ALA A 115 -0.60 -11.25 7.60
N LYS A 116 -1.29 -10.37 8.30
CA LYS A 116 -1.17 -10.24 9.76
C LYS A 116 -1.53 -11.54 10.46
N GLN A 117 -2.62 -12.17 10.05
CA GLN A 117 -3.05 -13.45 10.62
C GLN A 117 -1.99 -14.54 10.44
N MET A 118 -1.42 -14.64 9.24
CA MET A 118 -0.35 -15.60 8.95
C MET A 118 0.88 -15.36 9.81
N ILE A 119 1.28 -14.11 9.99
CA ILE A 119 2.44 -13.75 10.82
C ILE A 119 2.21 -14.12 12.27
N VAL A 120 1.03 -13.81 12.82
CA VAL A 120 0.66 -14.16 14.20
C VAL A 120 0.70 -15.68 14.40
N GLU A 121 0.18 -16.45 13.47
CA GLU A 121 0.17 -17.92 13.57
C GLU A 121 1.58 -18.49 13.54
N LYS A 122 2.47 -17.96 12.71
CA LYS A 122 3.84 -18.47 12.58
C LYS A 122 4.78 -18.07 13.71
N THR A 123 4.45 -17.01 14.43
CA THR A 123 5.31 -16.49 15.51
C THR A 123 4.90 -16.95 16.91
N LYS A 124 3.86 -17.75 16.99
CA LYS A 124 3.42 -18.33 18.27
C LYS A 124 4.35 -19.41 18.78
#